data_e6cdef49adc1713bb96f6d61192a7254
#
_entry.id   e6cdef49adc1713bb96f6d61192a7254
#
_cell.length_a   1.000
_cell.length_b   1.000
_cell.length_c   1.000
_cell.angle_alpha   90.00
_cell.angle_beta   90.00
_cell.angle_gamma   90.00
#
_symmetry.space_group_name_H-M   'P 1'
#
loop_
_entity.id
_entity.type
_entity.pdbx_description
1 polymer ?
#
loop_
_entity_poly.entity_id
_entity_poly.type
_entity_poly.pdbx_seq_one_letter_code
_entity_poly.pdbx_strand_id
1 'polypeptide(L)'
;MKIAIDLTPLYGRKRTGVEMYAIDLYRALLTSGNLIIPIFHVQNELDDNPNAVIIPESNRLLLENIKLSKCIRKIAPDIVLFPIFPPPVDLKWGFKGKVYPTFHDCAFLKYRKTLNFAAKYYLTPNLLAELKKRLKISIFLWRKSCASR
;
A
#
# COMPACT_ATOMS: atom_id res chain seq x y z
N MET A 1 -2.22 -15.55 -11.64
CA MET A 1 -1.55 -14.23 -11.55
C MET A 1 -0.88 -14.12 -10.19
N LYS A 2 0.27 -13.46 -10.09
CA LYS A 2 1.05 -13.32 -8.86
C LYS A 2 0.77 -11.94 -8.24
N ILE A 3 0.13 -11.90 -7.08
CA ILE A 3 -0.30 -10.67 -6.41
C ILE A 3 0.42 -10.55 -5.07
N ALA A 4 1.17 -9.46 -4.87
CA ALA A 4 1.70 -9.11 -3.56
C ALA A 4 0.78 -8.09 -2.87
N ILE A 5 0.66 -8.18 -1.55
CA ILE A 5 -0.09 -7.21 -0.73
C ILE A 5 0.76 -6.76 0.45
N ASP A 6 0.92 -5.45 0.61
CA ASP A 6 1.66 -4.86 1.72
C ASP A 6 0.80 -4.80 2.98
N LEU A 7 1.13 -5.64 3.93
CA LEU A 7 0.51 -5.72 5.26
C LEU A 7 1.51 -5.32 6.38
N THR A 8 2.67 -4.78 6.01
CA THR A 8 3.68 -4.33 7.00
C THR A 8 3.13 -3.29 7.98
N PRO A 9 2.17 -2.41 7.60
CA PRO A 9 1.62 -1.42 8.53
C PRO A 9 0.69 -1.99 9.62
N LEU A 10 0.29 -3.26 9.55
CA LEU A 10 -0.55 -3.88 10.58
C LEU A 10 0.18 -4.09 11.91
N TYR A 11 1.52 -4.02 11.89
CA TYR A 11 2.33 -4.20 13.10
C TYR A 11 2.11 -3.09 14.13
N GLY A 12 1.84 -3.49 15.38
CA GLY A 12 1.74 -2.59 16.53
C GLY A 12 0.58 -1.59 16.49
N ARG A 13 -0.36 -1.72 15.55
CA ARG A 13 -1.51 -0.82 15.44
C ARG A 13 -2.78 -1.43 16.02
N LYS A 14 -3.60 -0.57 16.61
CA LYS A 14 -4.99 -0.92 16.92
C LYS A 14 -5.72 -1.18 15.58
N ARG A 15 -6.53 -2.21 15.54
CA ARG A 15 -7.37 -2.54 14.38
C ARG A 15 -8.47 -1.50 14.24
N THR A 16 -8.25 -0.51 13.40
CA THR A 16 -9.25 0.48 12.99
C THR A 16 -9.91 0.07 11.65
N GLY A 17 -10.80 0.88 11.12
CA GLY A 17 -11.45 0.58 9.85
C GLY A 17 -10.48 0.37 8.68
N VAL A 18 -9.34 1.06 8.67
CA VAL A 18 -8.32 0.94 7.61
C VAL A 18 -7.60 -0.41 7.70
N GLU A 19 -7.20 -0.81 8.90
CA GLU A 19 -6.54 -2.10 9.13
C GLU A 19 -7.53 -3.26 8.87
N MET A 20 -8.79 -3.12 9.28
CA MET A 20 -9.83 -4.12 8.98
C MET A 20 -10.06 -4.28 7.49
N TYR A 21 -10.13 -3.17 6.75
CA TYR A 21 -10.21 -3.21 5.28
C TYR A 21 -9.05 -3.99 4.66
N ALA A 22 -7.82 -3.75 5.12
CA ALA A 22 -6.65 -4.45 4.59
C ALA A 22 -6.70 -5.96 4.86
N ILE A 23 -7.16 -6.35 6.05
CA ILE A 23 -7.34 -7.75 6.44
C ILE A 23 -8.43 -8.43 5.59
N ASP A 24 -9.57 -7.76 5.43
CA ASP A 24 -10.69 -8.31 4.67
C ASP A 24 -10.36 -8.42 3.18
N LEU A 25 -9.64 -7.42 2.63
CA LEU A 25 -9.11 -7.49 1.27
C LEU A 25 -8.15 -8.68 1.10
N TYR A 26 -7.23 -8.89 2.04
CA TYR A 26 -6.32 -10.03 2.00
C TYR A 26 -7.07 -11.36 2.04
N ARG A 27 -8.03 -11.52 2.95
CA ARG A 27 -8.87 -12.72 3.04
C ARG A 27 -9.65 -12.99 1.75
N ALA A 28 -10.24 -11.95 1.17
CA ALA A 28 -10.93 -12.07 -0.11
C ALA A 28 -10.00 -12.48 -1.26
N LEU A 29 -8.76 -11.99 -1.26
CA LEU A 29 -7.77 -12.39 -2.26
C LEU A 29 -7.39 -13.87 -2.17
N LEU A 30 -7.34 -14.45 -0.96
CA LEU A 30 -7.04 -15.88 -0.77
C LEU A 30 -8.04 -16.79 -1.47
N THR A 31 -9.29 -16.33 -1.65
CA THR A 31 -10.34 -17.11 -2.37
C THR A 31 -10.33 -16.88 -3.88
N SER A 32 -9.45 -16.01 -4.40
CA SER A 32 -9.46 -15.58 -5.81
C SER A 32 -8.80 -16.56 -6.80
N GLY A 33 -8.20 -17.66 -6.31
CA GLY A 33 -7.44 -18.60 -7.14
C GLY A 33 -6.10 -18.07 -7.68
N ASN A 34 -5.67 -16.88 -7.23
CA ASN A 34 -4.37 -16.30 -7.58
C ASN A 34 -3.29 -16.69 -6.57
N LEU A 35 -2.02 -16.58 -6.97
CA LEU A 35 -0.89 -16.70 -6.05
C LEU A 35 -0.77 -15.41 -5.23
N ILE A 36 -1.18 -15.46 -3.96
CA ILE A 36 -1.15 -14.31 -3.06
C ILE A 36 0.09 -14.36 -2.18
N ILE A 37 0.85 -13.27 -2.15
CA ILE A 37 2.07 -13.10 -1.36
C ILE A 37 1.86 -11.94 -0.41
N PRO A 38 1.45 -12.19 0.85
CA PRO A 38 1.38 -11.15 1.86
C PRO A 38 2.79 -10.79 2.33
N ILE A 39 3.04 -9.50 2.52
CA ILE A 39 4.30 -8.97 3.05
C ILE A 39 4.03 -8.41 4.43
N PHE A 40 4.66 -8.99 5.45
CA PHE A 40 4.54 -8.59 6.85
C PHE A 40 5.84 -7.98 7.38
N HIS A 41 5.73 -7.21 8.45
CA HIS A 41 6.89 -6.70 9.18
C HIS A 41 7.39 -7.72 10.21
N VAL A 42 6.47 -8.36 10.92
CA VAL A 42 6.74 -9.45 11.87
C VAL A 42 5.69 -10.52 11.68
N GLN A 43 6.02 -11.71 12.16
CA GLN A 43 5.07 -12.83 12.23
C GLN A 43 3.82 -12.45 13.02
N ASN A 44 2.64 -12.74 12.51
CA ASN A 44 1.36 -12.44 13.15
C ASN A 44 0.32 -13.53 12.85
N GLU A 45 -0.85 -13.42 13.44
CA GLU A 45 -1.95 -14.39 13.32
C GLU A 45 -2.47 -14.63 11.88
N LEU A 46 -2.09 -13.77 10.94
CA LEU A 46 -2.48 -13.87 9.52
C LEU A 46 -1.43 -14.60 8.68
N ASP A 47 -0.36 -15.09 9.30
CA ASP A 47 0.82 -15.64 8.63
C ASP A 47 0.71 -17.16 8.33
N ASP A 48 -0.50 -17.68 8.19
CA ASP A 48 -0.73 -19.08 7.79
C ASP A 48 -0.49 -19.33 6.30
N ASN A 49 -0.16 -18.27 5.52
CA ASN A 49 0.10 -18.40 4.11
C ASN A 49 1.55 -18.84 3.87
N PRO A 50 1.80 -20.01 3.23
CA PRO A 50 3.15 -20.51 2.98
C PRO A 50 3.99 -19.59 2.07
N ASN A 51 3.35 -18.67 1.36
CA ASN A 51 4.02 -17.68 0.52
C ASN A 51 4.24 -16.33 1.24
N ALA A 52 3.96 -16.23 2.53
CA ALA A 52 4.17 -15.01 3.30
C ALA A 52 5.64 -14.62 3.33
N VAL A 53 5.91 -13.33 3.21
CA VAL A 53 7.25 -12.77 3.30
C VAL A 53 7.32 -11.83 4.49
N ILE A 54 8.26 -12.09 5.39
CA ILE A 54 8.50 -11.27 6.57
C ILE A 54 9.74 -10.40 6.32
N ILE A 55 9.61 -9.09 6.55
CA ILE A 55 10.72 -8.14 6.47
C ILE A 55 11.08 -7.67 7.88
N PRO A 56 12.03 -8.31 8.57
CA PRO A 56 12.44 -7.90 9.91
C PRO A 56 13.25 -6.59 9.82
N GLU A 57 12.65 -5.50 10.24
CA GLU A 57 13.31 -4.20 10.27
C GLU A 57 12.78 -3.36 11.43
N SER A 58 13.68 -2.86 12.26
CA SER A 58 13.33 -1.99 13.40
C SER A 58 13.10 -0.54 12.99
N ASN A 59 13.75 -0.08 11.92
CA ASN A 59 13.61 1.29 11.42
C ASN A 59 12.51 1.37 10.35
N ARG A 60 11.39 1.98 10.72
CA ARG A 60 10.22 2.13 9.86
C ARG A 60 10.53 2.86 8.54
N LEU A 61 11.36 3.89 8.56
CA LEU A 61 11.72 4.64 7.35
C LEU A 61 12.53 3.79 6.37
N LEU A 62 13.43 2.94 6.87
CA LEU A 62 14.18 1.99 6.05
C LEU A 62 13.27 0.88 5.53
N LEU A 63 12.35 0.39 6.35
CA LEU A 63 11.36 -0.60 5.95
C LEU A 63 10.53 -0.08 4.77
N GLU A 64 9.85 1.05 4.96
CA GLU A 64 8.87 1.60 4.01
C GLU A 64 9.52 2.10 2.71
N ASN A 65 10.75 2.61 2.74
CA ASN A 65 11.36 3.24 1.55
C ASN A 65 12.38 2.37 0.82
N ILE A 66 13.05 1.45 1.49
CA ILE A 66 14.16 0.70 0.88
C ILE A 66 13.90 -0.79 0.88
N LYS A 67 13.64 -1.39 2.05
CA LYS A 67 13.54 -2.84 2.15
C LYS A 67 12.29 -3.38 1.50
N LEU A 68 11.15 -2.68 1.64
CA LEU A 68 9.89 -3.07 1.02
C LEU A 68 10.00 -3.06 -0.52
N SER A 69 10.58 -2.02 -1.10
CA SER A 69 10.75 -1.94 -2.55
C SER A 69 11.72 -3.00 -3.10
N LYS A 70 12.83 -3.27 -2.38
CA LYS A 70 13.76 -4.37 -2.73
C LYS A 70 13.07 -5.74 -2.65
N CYS A 71 12.28 -5.96 -1.61
CA CYS A 71 11.49 -7.17 -1.43
C CYS A 71 10.51 -7.38 -2.59
N ILE A 72 9.73 -6.34 -2.91
CA ILE A 72 8.75 -6.38 -4.02
C ILE A 72 9.45 -6.67 -5.36
N ARG A 73 10.61 -6.04 -5.63
CA ARG A 73 11.38 -6.32 -6.86
C ARG A 73 11.89 -7.77 -6.91
N LYS A 74 12.32 -8.31 -5.76
CA LYS A 74 12.77 -9.72 -5.67
C LYS A 74 11.61 -10.70 -5.88
N ILE A 75 10.46 -10.40 -5.30
CA ILE A 75 9.22 -11.18 -5.51
C ILE A 75 8.80 -11.12 -6.98
N ALA A 76 8.97 -9.98 -7.65
CA ALA A 76 8.54 -9.70 -9.02
C ALA A 76 7.06 -10.08 -9.26
N PRO A 77 6.09 -9.51 -8.50
CA PRO A 77 4.68 -9.80 -8.70
C PRO A 77 4.14 -9.10 -9.95
N ASP A 78 3.06 -9.63 -10.51
CA ASP A 78 2.31 -8.98 -11.60
C ASP A 78 1.59 -7.73 -11.08
N ILE A 79 1.09 -7.82 -9.85
CA ILE A 79 0.36 -6.75 -9.16
C ILE A 79 0.89 -6.62 -7.73
N VAL A 80 1.02 -5.39 -7.24
CA VAL A 80 1.22 -5.10 -5.82
C VAL A 80 0.15 -4.15 -5.31
N LEU A 81 -0.45 -4.51 -4.17
CA LEU A 81 -1.52 -3.76 -3.51
C LEU A 81 -0.96 -3.09 -2.25
N PHE A 82 -1.30 -1.82 -2.06
CA PHE A 82 -0.97 -1.03 -0.88
C PHE A 82 -2.27 -0.56 -0.21
N PRO A 83 -2.85 -1.38 0.68
CA PRO A 83 -4.16 -1.07 1.25
C PRO A 83 -4.14 0.00 2.33
N ILE A 84 -3.01 0.31 2.96
CA ILE A 84 -2.92 1.21 4.13
C ILE A 84 -2.07 2.44 3.83
N PHE A 85 -0.85 2.24 3.34
CA PHE A 85 0.10 3.32 3.05
C PHE A 85 0.38 3.46 1.56
N PRO A 86 0.82 4.65 1.12
CA PRO A 86 1.28 4.83 -0.25
C PRO A 86 2.52 3.97 -0.53
N PRO A 87 2.71 3.55 -1.79
CA PRO A 87 3.86 2.76 -2.19
C PRO A 87 5.19 3.51 -2.00
N PRO A 88 6.31 2.80 -1.80
CA PRO A 88 7.64 3.39 -1.82
C PRO A 88 7.88 4.18 -3.10
N VAL A 89 8.48 5.38 -2.96
CA VAL A 89 8.68 6.32 -4.08
C VAL A 89 9.56 5.73 -5.18
N ASP A 90 10.56 4.93 -4.79
CA ASP A 90 11.53 4.30 -5.69
C ASP A 90 10.95 3.11 -6.48
N LEU A 91 9.80 2.59 -6.06
CA LEU A 91 9.15 1.47 -6.75
C LEU A 91 8.73 1.82 -8.19
N LYS A 92 8.55 3.12 -8.47
CA LYS A 92 8.25 3.62 -9.82
C LYS A 92 9.38 3.40 -10.81
N TRP A 93 10.62 3.27 -10.35
CA TRP A 93 11.78 3.02 -11.19
C TRP A 93 12.10 1.54 -11.25
N GLY A 94 11.99 0.94 -12.44
CA GLY A 94 12.41 -0.43 -12.70
C GLY A 94 11.46 -1.54 -12.24
N PHE A 95 10.35 -1.24 -11.57
CA PHE A 95 9.32 -2.24 -11.30
C PHE A 95 8.37 -2.37 -12.50
N LYS A 96 8.24 -3.58 -13.04
CA LYS A 96 7.43 -3.86 -14.25
C LYS A 96 5.97 -4.19 -13.96
N GLY A 97 5.64 -4.58 -12.73
CA GLY A 97 4.27 -4.92 -12.32
C GLY A 97 3.39 -3.68 -12.13
N LYS A 98 2.11 -3.91 -11.92
CA LYS A 98 1.13 -2.85 -11.64
C LYS A 98 1.08 -2.56 -10.15
N VAL A 99 0.98 -1.27 -9.79
CA VAL A 99 0.91 -0.80 -8.41
C VAL A 99 -0.46 -0.18 -8.14
N TYR A 100 -1.17 -0.66 -7.12
CA TYR A 100 -2.49 -0.20 -6.74
C TYR A 100 -2.50 0.26 -5.27
N PRO A 101 -2.35 1.56 -5.01
CA PRO A 101 -2.55 2.12 -3.67
C PRO A 101 -4.05 2.33 -3.41
N THR A 102 -4.46 2.16 -2.14
CA THR A 102 -5.78 2.54 -1.67
C THR A 102 -5.70 3.89 -0.94
N PHE A 103 -6.63 4.78 -1.24
CA PHE A 103 -6.80 6.05 -0.54
C PHE A 103 -8.09 6.01 0.25
N HIS A 104 -8.00 6.05 1.58
CA HIS A 104 -9.16 5.96 2.47
C HIS A 104 -9.86 7.29 2.68
N ASP A 105 -9.14 8.40 2.59
CA ASP A 105 -9.68 9.74 2.74
C ASP A 105 -8.92 10.78 1.90
N CYS A 106 -9.42 12.00 1.93
CA CYS A 106 -8.87 13.15 1.24
C CYS A 106 -8.47 14.27 2.20
N ALA A 107 -8.46 13.99 3.50
CA ALA A 107 -8.12 14.98 4.52
C ALA A 107 -6.76 15.64 4.22
N PHE A 108 -5.81 14.89 3.67
CA PHE A 108 -4.51 15.40 3.27
C PHE A 108 -4.55 16.50 2.20
N LEU A 109 -5.57 16.52 1.34
CA LEU A 109 -5.76 17.58 0.35
C LEU A 109 -6.29 18.86 1.00
N LYS A 110 -7.24 18.72 1.92
CA LYS A 110 -7.92 19.84 2.58
C LYS A 110 -7.07 20.44 3.71
N TYR A 111 -6.39 19.59 4.49
CA TYR A 111 -5.66 19.97 5.70
C TYR A 111 -4.14 19.86 5.55
N ARG A 112 -3.62 20.20 4.38
CA ARG A 112 -2.19 20.08 4.05
C ARG A 112 -1.26 20.81 5.03
N LYS A 113 -1.73 21.90 5.67
CA LYS A 113 -0.93 22.68 6.63
C LYS A 113 -0.70 21.95 7.95
N THR A 114 -1.63 21.07 8.36
CA THR A 114 -1.56 20.33 9.64
C THR A 114 -0.81 19.01 9.53
N LEU A 115 -0.46 18.59 8.33
CA LEU A 115 0.30 17.37 8.10
C LEU A 115 1.74 17.52 8.60
N ASN A 116 2.29 16.49 9.22
CA ASN A 116 3.69 16.42 9.55
C ASN A 116 4.57 16.38 8.27
N PHE A 117 5.87 16.66 8.43
CA PHE A 117 6.79 16.75 7.29
C PHE A 117 6.81 15.47 6.43
N ALA A 118 6.81 14.29 7.06
CA ALA A 118 6.79 13.01 6.35
C ALA A 118 5.51 12.85 5.51
N ALA A 119 4.34 13.13 6.08
CA ALA A 119 3.07 13.08 5.36
C ALA A 119 3.01 14.09 4.21
N LYS A 120 3.57 15.29 4.38
CA LYS A 120 3.69 16.29 3.29
C LYS A 120 4.56 15.77 2.15
N TYR A 121 5.66 15.11 2.46
CA TYR A 121 6.59 14.56 1.46
C TYR A 121 5.96 13.42 0.66
N TYR A 122 5.25 12.50 1.32
CA TYR A 122 4.53 11.40 0.67
C TYR A 122 3.33 11.87 -0.16
N LEU A 123 2.71 12.99 0.23
CA LEU A 123 1.49 13.51 -0.38
C LEU A 123 1.76 14.71 -1.29
N THR A 124 3.01 14.90 -1.73
CA THR A 124 3.35 16.02 -2.64
C THR A 124 2.60 15.95 -3.96
N PRO A 125 2.35 17.12 -4.59
CA PRO A 125 1.68 17.18 -5.89
C PRO A 125 2.35 16.34 -6.98
N ASN A 126 3.69 16.19 -6.92
CA ASN A 126 4.44 15.35 -7.86
C ASN A 126 4.11 13.86 -7.70
N LEU A 127 4.00 13.37 -6.46
CA LEU A 127 3.56 12.01 -6.19
C LEU A 127 2.13 11.79 -6.69
N LEU A 128 1.24 12.74 -6.43
CA LEU A 128 -0.14 12.71 -6.91
C LEU A 128 -0.23 12.78 -8.45
N ALA A 129 0.61 13.56 -9.10
CA ALA A 129 0.66 13.64 -10.56
C ALA A 129 1.16 12.32 -11.19
N GLU A 130 2.16 11.69 -10.60
CA GLU A 130 2.65 10.37 -11.03
C GLU A 130 1.65 9.25 -10.77
N LEU A 131 0.99 9.28 -9.61
CA LEU A 131 -0.12 8.38 -9.31
C LEU A 131 -1.28 8.59 -10.29
N LYS A 132 -1.61 9.84 -10.68
CA LYS A 132 -2.60 10.15 -11.72
C LYS A 132 -2.27 9.53 -13.08
N LYS A 133 -1.01 9.56 -13.51
CA LYS A 133 -0.58 8.93 -14.78
C LYS A 133 -0.79 7.42 -14.79
N ARG A 134 -0.58 6.75 -13.64
CA ARG A 134 -0.72 5.29 -13.50
C ARG A 134 -2.15 4.85 -13.14
N LEU A 135 -2.94 5.74 -12.50
CA LEU A 135 -4.29 5.48 -11.97
C LEU A 135 -5.39 6.10 -12.82
N LYS A 136 -5.32 6.01 -14.15
CA LYS A 136 -6.33 6.61 -15.05
C LYS A 136 -7.81 6.28 -14.71
N ILE A 137 -8.10 5.35 -13.82
CA ILE A 137 -9.46 4.86 -13.54
C ILE A 137 -9.99 5.21 -12.14
N SER A 138 -9.19 5.15 -11.07
CA SER A 138 -9.71 5.30 -9.70
C SER A 138 -10.05 6.74 -9.28
N ILE A 139 -9.42 7.74 -9.89
CA ILE A 139 -9.63 9.16 -9.51
C ILE A 139 -10.98 9.71 -10.03
N PHE A 140 -11.53 9.14 -11.08
CA PHE A 140 -12.81 9.59 -11.64
C PHE A 140 -13.99 9.28 -10.72
N LEU A 141 -14.01 8.12 -10.08
CA LEU A 141 -15.03 7.72 -9.11
C LEU A 141 -14.96 8.55 -7.83
N TRP A 142 -13.76 8.91 -7.41
CA TRP A 142 -13.52 9.67 -6.20
C TRP A 142 -13.95 11.15 -6.31
N ARG A 143 -13.74 11.79 -7.46
CA ARG A 143 -14.15 13.18 -7.70
C ARG A 143 -15.67 13.40 -7.56
N LYS A 144 -16.47 12.40 -7.92
CA LYS A 144 -17.94 12.45 -7.76
C LYS A 144 -18.35 12.34 -6.28
N SER A 145 -17.69 11.51 -5.48
CA SER A 145 -18.03 11.30 -4.06
C SER A 145 -17.68 12.50 -3.16
N CYS A 146 -16.65 13.30 -3.50
CA CYS A 146 -16.28 14.48 -2.71
C CYS A 146 -16.98 15.78 -3.15
N ALA A 147 -17.63 15.80 -4.30
CA ALA A 147 -18.38 16.97 -4.78
C ALA A 147 -19.85 17.00 -4.33
N SER A 148 -20.33 15.91 -3.72
CA SER A 148 -21.72 15.75 -3.26
C SER A 148 -21.95 15.95 -1.76
N ARG A 149 -20.98 16.55 -1.05
CA ARG A 149 -21.13 16.93 0.37
C ARG A 149 -20.77 18.37 0.62
#